data_ccca07ae4faf738a57809b29d7ed429d
#
_entry.id   ccca07ae4faf738a57809b29d7ed429d
#
_cell.length_a   1.000
_cell.length_b   1.000
_cell.length_c   1.000
_cell.angle_alpha   90.00
_cell.angle_beta   90.00
_cell.angle_gamma   90.00
#
_symmetry.space_group_name_H-M   'P 1'
#
loop_
_entity.id
_entity.type
_entity.pdbx_description
1 polymer ?
#
loop_
_entity_poly.entity_id
_entity_poly.type
_entity_poly.pdbx_seq_one_letter_code
_entity_poly.pdbx_strand_id
1 'polypeptide(L)'
;QHGTARWATDKEIREAFLHIPFTPNLWREGKNLPQNQGLVVGSIPRKKYATALVDSGDVHCLMIGASGVGKTAYYLYPNIEYACASGVSMLVTDTKGDVVRNYGTIAKEKYGYDVVLIDLRNPTRSSGFNMLSLISKYADLYKGNPNDLRSKAKMEKYAKICAKTIIQAGGSGDYGQNSYFYDSAEGLLAATIMLVAEFCSPEKRHIVSVYKLIQELLAPSRTKGKNQFQILMEKLPPEHKARWMAGAALNTGEQAMLSVLSTAMSRLNAFIDTELEQLLCFDSAVDAERFTSQKTALFIVMPEEDPTAYFLVSLIIQQLYRELMTVADEHGGKLPGRCVFYCDELGTIPKIEGIEMMFSAARSRGLMIVAIVQGLIQLERNYGKEGAQIIRDNCQLTIFGG
;
A
#
# COMPACT_ATOMS: atom_id res chain seq x y z
N GLN A 1 20.73 -11.09 34.32
CA GLN A 1 20.12 -9.93 34.98
C GLN A 1 18.70 -9.80 34.45
N HIS A 2 17.71 -9.91 35.33
CA HIS A 2 16.34 -9.61 35.02
C HIS A 2 16.21 -8.11 34.79
N GLY A 3 15.53 -7.67 33.73
CA GLY A 3 15.40 -6.26 33.39
C GLY A 3 14.77 -5.42 34.50
N THR A 4 14.99 -4.13 34.44
CA THR A 4 14.47 -3.14 35.41
C THR A 4 13.06 -2.61 35.06
N ALA A 5 12.32 -3.38 34.26
CA ALA A 5 10.95 -2.99 33.86
C ALA A 5 10.02 -2.91 35.09
N ARG A 6 9.26 -1.84 35.17
CA ARG A 6 8.24 -1.59 36.19
C ARG A 6 7.02 -0.88 35.58
N TRP A 7 5.95 -0.83 36.31
CA TRP A 7 4.80 -0.01 35.92
C TRP A 7 5.16 1.48 35.95
N ALA A 8 4.69 2.22 34.96
CA ALA A 8 4.83 3.66 34.92
C ALA A 8 4.01 4.30 36.05
N THR A 9 4.55 5.36 36.61
CA THR A 9 3.80 6.20 37.55
C THR A 9 2.82 7.12 36.84
N ASP A 10 1.80 7.62 37.53
CA ASP A 10 0.85 8.59 36.98
C ASP A 10 1.53 9.85 36.45
N LYS A 11 2.66 10.23 37.00
CA LYS A 11 3.46 11.35 36.52
C LYS A 11 4.08 11.05 35.18
N GLU A 12 4.70 9.89 35.03
CA GLU A 12 5.32 9.45 33.77
C GLU A 12 4.28 9.28 32.67
N ILE A 13 3.09 8.76 32.98
CA ILE A 13 1.98 8.65 32.02
C ILE A 13 1.54 10.03 31.55
N ARG A 14 1.45 11.01 32.47
CA ARG A 14 1.08 12.40 32.15
C ARG A 14 2.13 13.10 31.29
N GLU A 15 3.39 12.80 31.50
CA GLU A 15 4.49 13.38 30.73
C GLU A 15 4.66 12.72 29.35
N ALA A 16 4.33 11.44 29.23
CA ALA A 16 4.51 10.66 28.00
C ALA A 16 3.39 10.87 26.97
N PHE A 17 2.16 11.11 27.43
CA PHE A 17 0.99 11.17 26.56
C PHE A 17 0.19 12.46 26.72
N LEU A 18 -0.38 12.92 25.61
CA LEU A 18 -1.39 13.98 25.66
C LEU A 18 -2.68 13.45 26.27
N HIS A 19 -3.34 14.29 27.05
CA HIS A 19 -4.63 14.01 27.69
C HIS A 19 -5.72 14.78 26.96
N ILE A 20 -6.43 14.10 26.07
CA ILE A 20 -7.42 14.70 25.19
C ILE A 20 -8.83 14.27 25.63
N PRO A 21 -9.74 15.21 25.94
CA PRO A 21 -11.14 14.85 26.13
C PRO A 21 -11.70 14.14 24.91
N PHE A 22 -12.15 12.90 25.08
CA PHE A 22 -12.69 12.09 24.00
C PHE A 22 -14.19 12.35 23.86
N THR A 23 -14.55 13.24 22.93
CA THR A 23 -15.92 13.74 22.77
C THR A 23 -16.42 13.58 21.32
N PRO A 24 -16.64 12.35 20.83
CA PRO A 24 -17.04 12.08 19.44
C PRO A 24 -18.30 12.85 19.02
N ASN A 25 -19.28 12.97 19.90
CA ASN A 25 -20.52 13.69 19.60
C ASN A 25 -20.27 15.15 19.23
N LEU A 26 -19.36 15.82 19.93
CA LEU A 26 -18.96 17.19 19.62
C LEU A 26 -18.09 17.28 18.36
N TRP A 27 -17.17 16.34 18.22
CA TRP A 27 -16.28 16.30 17.06
C TRP A 27 -17.05 16.11 15.76
N ARG A 28 -18.08 15.26 15.75
CA ARG A 28 -18.94 15.02 14.58
C ARG A 28 -19.81 16.23 14.21
N GLU A 29 -19.94 17.19 15.12
CA GLU A 29 -20.55 18.50 14.89
C GLU A 29 -19.53 19.59 14.51
N GLY A 30 -18.25 19.24 14.38
CA GLY A 30 -17.16 20.17 14.13
C GLY A 30 -16.73 21.00 15.33
N LYS A 31 -17.13 20.59 16.56
CA LYS A 31 -16.83 21.28 17.79
C LYS A 31 -15.71 20.60 18.57
N ASN A 32 -14.84 21.42 19.19
CA ASN A 32 -13.76 20.98 20.08
C ASN A 32 -12.84 19.90 19.44
N LEU A 33 -12.57 20.03 18.15
CA LEU A 33 -11.70 19.09 17.43
C LEU A 33 -10.29 19.09 18.03
N PRO A 34 -9.64 17.92 18.14
CA PRO A 34 -8.29 17.85 18.68
C PRO A 34 -7.28 18.56 17.76
N GLN A 35 -6.35 19.30 18.40
CA GLN A 35 -5.32 20.05 17.68
C GLN A 35 -4.12 19.19 17.28
N ASN A 36 -3.94 18.06 17.95
CA ASN A 36 -2.79 17.17 17.73
C ASN A 36 -3.22 15.86 17.11
N GLN A 37 -2.49 15.42 16.11
CA GLN A 37 -2.60 14.09 15.52
C GLN A 37 -1.80 13.08 16.34
N GLY A 38 -2.15 11.79 16.26
CA GLY A 38 -1.44 10.72 16.94
C GLY A 38 -2.26 9.47 17.10
N LEU A 39 -1.77 8.57 17.96
CA LEU A 39 -2.43 7.28 18.26
C LEU A 39 -3.02 7.31 19.67
N VAL A 40 -4.26 6.87 19.79
CA VAL A 40 -4.90 6.63 21.09
C VAL A 40 -4.33 5.33 21.66
N VAL A 41 -3.65 5.42 22.79
CA VAL A 41 -2.99 4.28 23.46
C VAL A 41 -3.77 3.77 24.67
N GLY A 42 -4.70 4.54 25.17
CA GLY A 42 -5.52 4.19 26.32
C GLY A 42 -6.51 5.28 26.66
N SER A 43 -7.26 5.08 27.74
CA SER A 43 -8.23 6.07 28.21
C SER A 43 -8.33 6.08 29.72
N ILE A 44 -8.68 7.26 30.26
CA ILE A 44 -9.00 7.45 31.67
C ILE A 44 -10.50 7.78 31.75
N PRO A 45 -11.30 6.93 32.40
CA PRO A 45 -12.73 7.19 32.56
C PRO A 45 -12.98 8.50 33.35
N ARG A 46 -13.96 9.28 32.94
CA ARG A 46 -14.45 10.48 33.62
C ARG A 46 -15.97 10.45 33.70
N LYS A 47 -16.54 11.27 34.54
CA LYS A 47 -18.00 11.30 34.78
C LYS A 47 -18.83 11.60 33.53
N LYS A 48 -18.37 12.48 32.65
CA LYS A 48 -19.12 12.90 31.44
C LYS A 48 -18.55 12.36 30.14
N TYR A 49 -17.24 12.09 30.09
CA TYR A 49 -16.52 11.59 28.91
C TYR A 49 -15.26 10.88 29.36
N ALA A 50 -14.66 10.10 28.50
CA ALA A 50 -13.34 9.54 28.72
C ALA A 50 -12.26 10.56 28.31
N THR A 51 -11.10 10.51 28.96
CA THR A 51 -9.90 11.21 28.49
C THR A 51 -9.05 10.24 27.74
N ALA A 52 -8.82 10.48 26.44
CA ALA A 52 -7.91 9.69 25.64
C ALA A 52 -6.46 10.02 25.97
N LEU A 53 -5.65 9.00 26.10
CA LEU A 53 -4.18 9.12 26.17
C LEU A 53 -3.66 8.98 24.74
N VAL A 54 -3.02 10.01 24.21
CA VAL A 54 -2.60 10.10 22.83
C VAL A 54 -1.08 10.24 22.73
N ASP A 55 -0.45 9.36 21.99
CA ASP A 55 0.94 9.53 21.57
C ASP A 55 0.95 10.36 20.27
N SER A 56 1.46 11.58 20.35
CA SER A 56 1.54 12.50 19.22
C SER A 56 2.85 12.40 18.42
N GLY A 57 3.73 11.51 18.82
CA GLY A 57 5.00 11.26 18.13
C GLY A 57 4.86 10.56 16.79
N ASP A 58 5.95 10.47 16.07
CA ASP A 58 6.07 9.62 14.89
C ASP A 58 6.39 8.18 15.35
N VAL A 59 5.37 7.41 15.63
CA VAL A 59 5.49 6.06 16.22
C VAL A 59 4.78 5.01 15.39
N HIS A 60 5.29 3.78 15.44
CA HIS A 60 4.56 2.58 15.05
C HIS A 60 4.00 1.88 16.28
N CYS A 61 2.93 1.13 16.10
CA CYS A 61 2.27 0.39 17.18
C CYS A 61 2.06 -1.07 16.78
N LEU A 62 2.32 -1.96 17.73
CA LEU A 62 1.97 -3.37 17.66
C LEU A 62 0.89 -3.65 18.71
N MET A 63 -0.32 -3.97 18.26
CA MET A 63 -1.44 -4.41 19.11
C MET A 63 -1.56 -5.91 19.05
N ILE A 64 -1.41 -6.55 20.22
CA ILE A 64 -1.47 -8.00 20.37
C ILE A 64 -2.68 -8.35 21.24
N GLY A 65 -3.54 -9.23 20.78
CA GLY A 65 -4.67 -9.69 21.57
C GLY A 65 -5.41 -10.84 20.91
N ALA A 66 -5.83 -11.82 21.69
CA ALA A 66 -6.57 -12.96 21.21
C ALA A 66 -7.87 -12.54 20.49
N SER A 67 -8.46 -13.46 19.74
CA SER A 67 -9.77 -13.23 19.14
C SER A 67 -10.82 -12.99 20.25
N GLY A 68 -11.72 -12.03 20.04
CA GLY A 68 -12.80 -11.73 20.98
C GLY A 68 -12.45 -10.81 22.16
N VAL A 69 -11.19 -10.41 22.34
CA VAL A 69 -10.81 -9.47 23.43
C VAL A 69 -11.22 -8.02 23.17
N GLY A 70 -11.88 -7.75 22.04
CA GLY A 70 -12.40 -6.41 21.75
C GLY A 70 -11.41 -5.46 21.08
N LYS A 71 -10.34 -5.95 20.43
CA LYS A 71 -9.36 -5.12 19.70
C LYS A 71 -10.03 -4.09 18.79
N THR A 72 -11.03 -4.50 18.03
CA THR A 72 -11.75 -3.61 17.13
C THR A 72 -12.52 -2.54 17.89
N ALA A 73 -13.32 -2.92 18.90
CA ALA A 73 -14.19 -2.01 19.61
C ALA A 73 -13.44 -1.06 20.54
N TYR A 74 -12.43 -1.54 21.25
CA TYR A 74 -11.75 -0.77 22.30
C TYR A 74 -10.45 -0.11 21.84
N TYR A 75 -9.90 -0.56 20.71
CA TYR A 75 -8.66 0.00 20.18
C TYR A 75 -8.82 0.63 18.80
N LEU A 76 -9.28 -0.14 17.81
CA LEU A 76 -9.35 0.33 16.42
C LEU A 76 -10.39 1.44 16.23
N TYR A 77 -11.60 1.29 16.73
CA TYR A 77 -12.65 2.30 16.59
C TYR A 77 -12.30 3.63 17.23
N PRO A 78 -11.81 3.71 18.48
CA PRO A 78 -11.35 4.98 19.04
C PRO A 78 -10.23 5.64 18.24
N ASN A 79 -9.32 4.86 17.67
CA ASN A 79 -8.26 5.38 16.82
C ASN A 79 -8.77 5.92 15.49
N ILE A 80 -9.72 5.23 14.84
CA ILE A 80 -10.35 5.72 13.61
C ILE A 80 -11.12 7.03 13.88
N GLU A 81 -11.89 7.09 14.95
CA GLU A 81 -12.60 8.30 15.35
C GLU A 81 -11.62 9.46 15.57
N TYR A 82 -10.55 9.22 16.31
CA TYR A 82 -9.53 10.23 16.59
C TYR A 82 -8.78 10.67 15.32
N ALA A 83 -8.43 9.74 14.44
CA ALA A 83 -7.82 10.04 13.16
C ALA A 83 -8.74 10.90 12.29
N CYS A 84 -10.03 10.59 12.23
CA CYS A 84 -11.03 11.40 11.56
C CYS A 84 -11.13 12.82 12.15
N ALA A 85 -11.21 12.94 13.46
CA ALA A 85 -11.33 14.21 14.14
C ALA A 85 -10.09 15.11 13.99
N SER A 86 -8.91 14.49 13.88
CA SER A 86 -7.63 15.19 13.72
C SER A 86 -7.16 15.33 12.27
N GLY A 87 -7.88 14.78 11.31
CA GLY A 87 -7.61 14.96 9.87
C GLY A 87 -6.49 14.12 9.30
N VAL A 88 -6.25 12.91 9.83
CA VAL A 88 -5.24 11.97 9.33
C VAL A 88 -5.82 11.08 8.25
N SER A 89 -5.19 11.01 7.08
CA SER A 89 -5.56 10.02 6.07
C SER A 89 -5.19 8.61 6.52
N MET A 90 -6.06 7.65 6.25
CA MET A 90 -5.92 6.28 6.75
C MET A 90 -6.20 5.22 5.70
N LEU A 91 -5.47 4.10 5.81
CA LEU A 91 -5.79 2.83 5.19
C LEU A 91 -6.17 1.85 6.31
N VAL A 92 -7.26 1.13 6.14
CA VAL A 92 -7.75 0.15 7.12
C VAL A 92 -8.02 -1.17 6.41
N THR A 93 -7.38 -2.24 6.87
CA THR A 93 -7.76 -3.59 6.46
C THR A 93 -8.93 -4.06 7.34
N ASP A 94 -9.97 -4.55 6.71
CA ASP A 94 -11.26 -4.88 7.38
C ASP A 94 -11.71 -6.28 6.96
N THR A 95 -11.48 -7.26 7.83
CA THR A 95 -11.77 -8.68 7.52
C THR A 95 -13.26 -9.01 7.45
N LYS A 96 -14.09 -8.24 8.14
CA LYS A 96 -15.54 -8.51 8.25
C LYS A 96 -16.43 -7.48 7.56
N GLY A 97 -15.86 -6.38 7.12
CA GLY A 97 -16.60 -5.22 6.64
C GLY A 97 -17.30 -4.42 7.75
N ASP A 98 -17.05 -4.76 9.02
CA ASP A 98 -17.67 -4.09 10.16
C ASP A 98 -17.14 -2.66 10.33
N VAL A 99 -15.86 -2.46 10.07
CA VAL A 99 -15.23 -1.15 10.25
C VAL A 99 -15.78 -0.14 9.25
N VAL A 100 -15.84 -0.48 7.98
CA VAL A 100 -16.40 0.40 6.95
C VAL A 100 -17.90 0.63 7.16
N ARG A 101 -18.63 -0.39 7.59
CA ARG A 101 -20.07 -0.27 7.89
C ARG A 101 -20.33 0.71 9.04
N ASN A 102 -19.50 0.67 10.08
CA ASN A 102 -19.67 1.51 11.26
C ASN A 102 -19.09 2.91 11.11
N TYR A 103 -18.02 3.08 10.32
CA TYR A 103 -17.28 4.35 10.24
C TYR A 103 -17.24 4.99 8.85
N GLY A 104 -17.55 4.26 7.77
CA GLY A 104 -17.48 4.81 6.43
C GLY A 104 -18.36 6.06 6.25
N THR A 105 -19.63 5.97 6.62
CA THR A 105 -20.56 7.10 6.54
C THR A 105 -20.18 8.23 7.52
N ILE A 106 -19.75 7.90 8.72
CA ILE A 106 -19.31 8.89 9.72
C ILE A 106 -18.11 9.67 9.19
N ALA A 107 -17.10 8.99 8.67
CA ALA A 107 -15.91 9.64 8.10
C ALA A 107 -16.29 10.60 6.96
N LYS A 108 -17.17 10.15 6.06
CA LYS A 108 -17.61 10.95 4.90
C LYS A 108 -18.47 12.15 5.32
N GLU A 109 -19.56 11.91 6.06
CA GLU A 109 -20.58 12.92 6.31
C GLU A 109 -20.25 13.83 7.48
N LYS A 110 -19.57 13.33 8.50
CA LYS A 110 -19.26 14.08 9.72
C LYS A 110 -17.90 14.73 9.71
N TYR A 111 -16.94 14.13 9.02
CA TYR A 111 -15.56 14.63 8.99
C TYR A 111 -15.07 15.05 7.60
N GLY A 112 -15.88 14.87 6.56
CA GLY A 112 -15.56 15.33 5.20
C GLY A 112 -14.46 14.53 4.50
N TYR A 113 -14.30 13.25 4.84
CA TYR A 113 -13.35 12.36 4.20
C TYR A 113 -13.81 11.92 2.81
N ASP A 114 -12.84 11.77 1.91
CA ASP A 114 -13.00 10.97 0.70
C ASP A 114 -12.89 9.50 1.12
N VAL A 115 -14.01 8.78 1.10
CA VAL A 115 -14.09 7.39 1.53
C VAL A 115 -14.01 6.48 0.31
N VAL A 116 -12.98 5.65 0.27
CA VAL A 116 -12.74 4.67 -0.78
C VAL A 116 -12.90 3.28 -0.22
N LEU A 117 -13.76 2.47 -0.83
CA LEU A 117 -13.99 1.09 -0.47
C LEU A 117 -13.47 0.16 -1.55
N ILE A 118 -12.43 -0.60 -1.23
CA ILE A 118 -11.98 -1.73 -2.03
C ILE A 118 -12.55 -2.99 -1.39
N ASP A 119 -13.60 -3.54 -1.99
CA ASP A 119 -14.30 -4.71 -1.47
C ASP A 119 -13.92 -5.96 -2.27
N LEU A 120 -12.99 -6.76 -1.73
CA LEU A 120 -12.55 -8.00 -2.34
C LEU A 120 -13.55 -9.15 -2.16
N ARG A 121 -14.58 -8.98 -1.33
CA ARG A 121 -15.71 -9.93 -1.24
C ARG A 121 -16.66 -9.75 -2.41
N ASN A 122 -16.73 -8.53 -2.94
CA ASN A 122 -17.61 -8.20 -4.05
C ASN A 122 -16.94 -7.18 -4.99
N PRO A 123 -15.94 -7.63 -5.77
CA PRO A 123 -15.17 -6.74 -6.64
C PRO A 123 -16.02 -5.94 -7.63
N THR A 124 -17.16 -6.46 -8.04
CA THR A 124 -18.08 -5.79 -8.98
C THR A 124 -18.75 -4.54 -8.41
N ARG A 125 -18.78 -4.39 -7.10
CA ARG A 125 -19.31 -3.22 -6.37
C ARG A 125 -18.24 -2.39 -5.69
N SER A 126 -16.98 -2.75 -5.89
CA SER A 126 -15.83 -2.08 -5.32
C SER A 126 -15.54 -0.77 -6.05
N SER A 127 -14.90 0.17 -5.34
CA SER A 127 -14.18 1.26 -5.99
C SER A 127 -13.03 0.69 -6.82
N GLY A 128 -12.70 1.35 -7.92
CA GLY A 128 -11.58 0.95 -8.76
C GLY A 128 -10.22 1.18 -8.08
N PHE A 129 -9.29 0.30 -8.37
CA PHE A 129 -7.88 0.46 -8.05
C PHE A 129 -7.02 0.09 -9.26
N ASN A 130 -6.72 1.07 -10.08
CA ASN A 130 -5.86 0.90 -11.24
C ASN A 130 -4.40 1.18 -10.87
N MET A 131 -3.57 0.16 -10.92
CA MET A 131 -2.14 0.26 -10.58
C MET A 131 -1.36 1.22 -11.48
N LEU A 132 -1.89 1.54 -12.66
CA LEU A 132 -1.28 2.43 -13.62
C LEU A 132 -1.76 3.90 -13.48
N SER A 133 -2.56 4.22 -12.48
CA SER A 133 -3.21 5.54 -12.34
C SER A 133 -2.22 6.71 -12.37
N LEU A 134 -1.21 6.71 -11.48
CA LEU A 134 -0.19 7.77 -11.47
C LEU A 134 0.69 7.75 -12.71
N ILE A 135 1.02 6.58 -13.23
CA ILE A 135 1.83 6.43 -14.44
C ILE A 135 1.12 7.10 -15.62
N SER A 136 -0.17 6.81 -15.79
CA SER A 136 -1.02 7.37 -16.84
C SER A 136 -1.18 8.88 -16.71
N LYS A 137 -1.38 9.38 -15.49
CA LYS A 137 -1.44 10.81 -15.19
C LYS A 137 -0.19 11.54 -15.69
N TYR A 138 0.98 11.05 -15.34
CA TYR A 138 2.23 11.68 -15.72
C TYR A 138 2.60 11.45 -17.19
N ALA A 139 2.16 10.34 -17.80
CA ALA A 139 2.25 10.14 -19.24
C ALA A 139 1.46 11.21 -20.01
N ASP A 140 0.24 11.51 -19.59
CA ASP A 140 -0.60 12.54 -20.21
C ASP A 140 -0.03 13.94 -20.01
N LEU A 141 0.47 14.28 -18.84
CA LEU A 141 1.13 15.57 -18.57
C LEU A 141 2.38 15.76 -19.45
N TYR A 142 3.21 14.75 -19.56
CA TYR A 142 4.39 14.79 -20.43
C TYR A 142 4.02 14.86 -21.91
N LYS A 143 3.00 14.13 -22.34
CA LYS A 143 2.48 14.20 -23.72
C LYS A 143 1.95 15.58 -24.07
N GLY A 144 1.29 16.25 -23.12
CA GLY A 144 0.80 17.64 -23.29
C GLY A 144 1.90 18.68 -23.30
N ASN A 145 3.03 18.41 -22.65
CA ASN A 145 4.22 19.27 -22.62
C ASN A 145 5.51 18.43 -22.62
N PRO A 146 6.10 18.14 -23.79
CA PRO A 146 7.33 17.34 -23.89
C PRO A 146 8.56 17.93 -23.20
N ASN A 147 8.51 19.20 -22.79
CA ASN A 147 9.58 19.84 -22.01
C ASN A 147 9.43 19.61 -20.50
N ASP A 148 8.32 19.03 -20.06
CA ASP A 148 8.09 18.69 -18.65
C ASP A 148 8.84 17.40 -18.27
N LEU A 149 10.15 17.54 -18.08
CA LEU A 149 11.03 16.44 -17.67
C LEU A 149 10.68 15.89 -16.28
N ARG A 150 10.02 16.69 -15.43
CA ARG A 150 9.59 16.24 -14.13
C ARG A 150 8.46 15.19 -14.26
N SER A 151 7.45 15.46 -15.07
CA SER A 151 6.39 14.50 -15.35
C SER A 151 6.91 13.24 -16.02
N LYS A 152 7.87 13.37 -16.95
CA LYS A 152 8.56 12.23 -17.54
C LYS A 152 9.25 11.35 -16.47
N ALA A 153 10.04 11.97 -15.60
CA ALA A 153 10.76 11.28 -14.54
C ALA A 153 9.81 10.57 -13.56
N LYS A 154 8.68 11.20 -13.24
CA LYS A 154 7.64 10.58 -12.37
C LYS A 154 6.96 9.40 -13.03
N MET A 155 6.59 9.49 -14.30
CA MET A 155 6.06 8.37 -15.07
C MET A 155 6.99 7.16 -15.02
N GLU A 156 8.28 7.39 -15.31
CA GLU A 156 9.31 6.35 -15.29
C GLU A 156 9.46 5.73 -13.89
N LYS A 157 9.49 6.55 -12.84
CA LYS A 157 9.64 6.11 -11.46
C LYS A 157 8.45 5.27 -10.99
N TYR A 158 7.24 5.73 -11.25
CA TYR A 158 6.03 4.98 -10.87
C TYR A 158 5.87 3.69 -11.68
N ALA A 159 6.28 3.66 -12.93
CA ALA A 159 6.32 2.41 -13.72
C ALA A 159 7.27 1.37 -13.11
N LYS A 160 8.46 1.78 -12.68
CA LYS A 160 9.41 0.91 -11.97
C LYS A 160 8.85 0.42 -10.63
N ILE A 161 8.18 1.28 -9.86
CA ILE A 161 7.54 0.91 -8.60
C ILE A 161 6.47 -0.15 -8.83
N CYS A 162 5.60 0.04 -9.81
CA CYS A 162 4.54 -0.90 -10.15
C CYS A 162 5.13 -2.26 -10.56
N ALA A 163 6.09 -2.27 -11.47
CA ALA A 163 6.77 -3.48 -11.92
C ALA A 163 7.44 -4.24 -10.77
N LYS A 164 8.19 -3.53 -9.93
CA LYS A 164 8.85 -4.12 -8.76
C LYS A 164 7.84 -4.73 -7.79
N THR A 165 6.75 -4.03 -7.53
CA THR A 165 5.69 -4.52 -6.63
C THR A 165 5.08 -5.83 -7.14
N ILE A 166 4.79 -5.91 -8.43
CA ILE A 166 4.22 -7.11 -9.06
C ILE A 166 5.22 -8.27 -9.05
N ILE A 167 6.47 -8.03 -9.44
CA ILE A 167 7.49 -9.09 -9.48
C ILE A 167 7.77 -9.66 -8.09
N GLN A 168 7.80 -8.82 -7.07
CA GLN A 168 8.08 -9.25 -5.70
C GLN A 168 6.87 -9.87 -4.98
N ALA A 169 5.65 -9.62 -5.43
CA ALA A 169 4.42 -10.07 -4.76
C ALA A 169 4.27 -11.60 -4.60
N GLY A 170 5.05 -12.41 -5.26
CA GLY A 170 4.96 -13.88 -5.20
C GLY A 170 6.20 -14.59 -4.66
N GLY A 171 7.13 -13.88 -4.01
CA GLY A 171 8.37 -14.51 -3.53
C GLY A 171 9.08 -13.72 -2.45
N SER A 172 10.08 -14.32 -1.84
CA SER A 172 10.82 -13.76 -0.70
C SER A 172 11.80 -12.62 -1.05
N GLY A 173 11.85 -12.19 -2.30
CA GLY A 173 12.83 -11.18 -2.75
C GLY A 173 14.27 -11.69 -2.87
N ASP A 174 14.57 -12.84 -2.30
CA ASP A 174 15.85 -13.52 -2.49
C ASP A 174 15.70 -14.63 -3.54
N TYR A 175 16.01 -14.30 -4.77
CA TYR A 175 15.89 -15.20 -5.92
C TYR A 175 17.15 -16.03 -6.19
N GLY A 176 18.18 -15.90 -5.36
CA GLY A 176 19.43 -16.64 -5.46
C GLY A 176 20.00 -16.60 -6.90
N GLN A 177 20.29 -17.77 -7.45
CA GLN A 177 20.83 -17.90 -8.82
C GLN A 177 19.87 -17.43 -9.93
N ASN A 178 18.58 -17.27 -9.63
CA ASN A 178 17.56 -16.81 -10.58
C ASN A 178 17.34 -15.30 -10.57
N SER A 179 18.10 -14.54 -9.77
CA SER A 179 17.96 -13.09 -9.64
C SER A 179 17.96 -12.37 -11.00
N TYR A 180 18.83 -12.80 -11.90
CA TYR A 180 18.91 -12.23 -13.25
C TYR A 180 17.57 -12.27 -14.01
N PHE A 181 16.83 -13.39 -13.94
CA PHE A 181 15.56 -13.52 -14.65
C PHE A 181 14.48 -12.62 -14.06
N TYR A 182 14.46 -12.48 -12.75
CA TYR A 182 13.52 -11.60 -12.06
C TYR A 182 13.84 -10.11 -12.26
N ASP A 183 15.11 -9.72 -12.22
CA ASP A 183 15.54 -8.35 -12.50
C ASP A 183 15.24 -7.98 -13.96
N SER A 184 15.51 -8.89 -14.90
CA SER A 184 15.19 -8.71 -16.32
C SER A 184 13.68 -8.64 -16.56
N ALA A 185 12.89 -9.46 -15.85
CA ALA A 185 11.43 -9.42 -15.92
C ALA A 185 10.86 -8.12 -15.32
N GLU A 186 11.45 -7.61 -14.25
CA GLU A 186 11.07 -6.31 -13.68
C GLU A 186 11.30 -5.18 -14.69
N GLY A 187 12.45 -5.14 -15.33
CA GLY A 187 12.76 -4.15 -16.38
C GLY A 187 11.83 -4.26 -17.59
N LEU A 188 11.57 -5.47 -18.06
CA LEU A 188 10.61 -5.73 -19.14
C LEU A 188 9.19 -5.28 -18.75
N LEU A 189 8.76 -5.61 -17.55
CA LEU A 189 7.43 -5.25 -17.07
C LEU A 189 7.30 -3.72 -16.92
N ALA A 190 8.31 -3.04 -16.39
CA ALA A 190 8.33 -1.58 -16.33
C ALA A 190 8.23 -0.93 -17.72
N ALA A 191 8.95 -1.47 -18.70
CA ALA A 191 8.89 -1.01 -20.09
C ALA A 191 7.49 -1.20 -20.68
N THR A 192 6.88 -2.36 -20.51
CA THR A 192 5.53 -2.64 -21.05
C THR A 192 4.45 -1.83 -20.35
N ILE A 193 4.55 -1.62 -19.06
CA ILE A 193 3.67 -0.71 -18.30
C ILE A 193 3.75 0.72 -18.86
N MET A 194 4.96 1.23 -19.08
CA MET A 194 5.15 2.55 -19.68
C MET A 194 4.50 2.65 -21.06
N LEU A 195 4.71 1.65 -21.92
CA LEU A 195 4.14 1.65 -23.27
C LEU A 195 2.60 1.67 -23.25
N VAL A 196 2.00 0.90 -22.35
CA VAL A 196 0.54 0.91 -22.16
C VAL A 196 0.06 2.29 -21.71
N ALA A 197 0.75 2.91 -20.75
CA ALA A 197 0.39 4.24 -20.25
C ALA A 197 0.54 5.34 -21.31
N GLU A 198 1.57 5.26 -22.15
CA GLU A 198 1.84 6.29 -23.17
C GLU A 198 0.98 6.14 -24.44
N PHE A 199 0.78 4.91 -24.91
CA PHE A 199 0.27 4.66 -26.25
C PHE A 199 -1.15 4.10 -26.30
N CYS A 200 -1.67 3.53 -25.21
CA CYS A 200 -3.05 3.07 -25.16
C CYS A 200 -4.03 4.22 -24.91
N SER A 201 -5.25 4.04 -25.39
CA SER A 201 -6.37 4.91 -25.01
C SER A 201 -6.68 4.78 -23.51
N PRO A 202 -7.21 5.82 -22.86
CA PRO A 202 -7.39 5.86 -21.40
C PRO A 202 -8.05 4.62 -20.81
N GLU A 203 -9.10 4.11 -21.47
CA GLU A 203 -9.87 2.93 -21.01
C GLU A 203 -9.10 1.61 -21.09
N LYS A 204 -7.94 1.60 -21.77
CA LYS A 204 -7.06 0.43 -21.92
C LYS A 204 -5.79 0.52 -21.08
N ARG A 205 -5.62 1.57 -20.28
CA ARG A 205 -4.43 1.78 -19.45
C ARG A 205 -4.56 1.08 -18.11
N HIS A 206 -4.46 -0.25 -18.11
CA HIS A 206 -4.58 -1.08 -16.93
C HIS A 206 -3.76 -2.37 -17.05
N ILE A 207 -3.67 -3.12 -15.96
CA ILE A 207 -2.78 -4.29 -15.85
C ILE A 207 -3.14 -5.41 -16.83
N VAL A 208 -4.42 -5.58 -17.18
CA VAL A 208 -4.84 -6.59 -18.16
C VAL A 208 -4.31 -6.27 -19.57
N SER A 209 -4.23 -5.00 -19.94
CA SER A 209 -3.59 -4.59 -21.19
C SER A 209 -2.09 -4.88 -21.21
N VAL A 210 -1.42 -4.72 -20.07
CA VAL A 210 -0.02 -5.11 -19.90
C VAL A 210 0.14 -6.63 -20.09
N TYR A 211 -0.73 -7.42 -19.48
CA TYR A 211 -0.76 -8.87 -19.67
C TYR A 211 -0.91 -9.24 -21.13
N LYS A 212 -1.89 -8.68 -21.83
CA LYS A 212 -2.14 -8.95 -23.25
C LYS A 212 -0.95 -8.55 -24.12
N LEU A 213 -0.33 -7.42 -23.86
CA LEU A 213 0.86 -6.99 -24.58
C LEU A 213 2.01 -7.99 -24.43
N ILE A 214 2.32 -8.43 -23.21
CA ILE A 214 3.36 -9.42 -22.97
C ILE A 214 3.02 -10.76 -23.65
N GLN A 215 1.76 -11.17 -23.62
CA GLN A 215 1.29 -12.38 -24.33
C GLN A 215 1.53 -12.27 -25.84
N GLU A 216 1.28 -11.12 -26.45
CA GLU A 216 1.56 -10.88 -27.86
C GLU A 216 3.06 -10.89 -28.17
N LEU A 217 3.88 -10.41 -27.24
CA LEU A 217 5.35 -10.42 -27.37
C LEU A 217 5.94 -11.84 -27.34
N LEU A 218 5.23 -12.82 -26.76
CA LEU A 218 5.59 -14.23 -26.79
C LEU A 218 5.27 -14.90 -28.12
N ALA A 219 4.40 -14.29 -28.94
CA ALA A 219 4.03 -14.86 -30.24
C ALA A 219 5.22 -14.86 -31.20
N PRO A 220 5.33 -15.89 -32.08
CA PRO A 220 6.38 -15.94 -33.09
C PRO A 220 6.34 -14.70 -34.00
N SER A 221 7.52 -14.19 -34.34
CA SER A 221 7.64 -13.09 -35.30
C SER A 221 7.67 -13.66 -36.76
N ARG A 222 7.13 -12.89 -37.68
CA ARG A 222 7.27 -13.14 -39.12
C ARG A 222 8.62 -12.72 -39.66
N THR A 223 9.39 -11.94 -38.90
CA THR A 223 10.70 -11.45 -39.29
C THR A 223 11.77 -12.45 -38.85
N LYS A 224 12.49 -13.05 -39.81
CA LYS A 224 13.53 -14.02 -39.51
C LYS A 224 14.63 -13.40 -38.61
N GLY A 225 14.97 -14.09 -37.52
CA GLY A 225 16.02 -13.67 -36.58
C GLY A 225 15.63 -12.62 -35.59
N LYS A 226 14.34 -12.23 -35.51
CA LYS A 226 13.83 -11.27 -34.50
C LYS A 226 12.56 -11.78 -33.84
N ASN A 227 12.38 -11.52 -32.55
CA ASN A 227 11.12 -11.76 -31.86
C ASN A 227 10.22 -10.50 -31.89
N GLN A 228 8.95 -10.65 -31.51
CA GLN A 228 7.99 -9.55 -31.50
C GLN A 228 8.42 -8.40 -30.57
N PHE A 229 9.04 -8.74 -29.45
CA PHE A 229 9.53 -7.76 -28.49
C PHE A 229 10.65 -6.86 -29.07
N GLN A 230 11.62 -7.48 -29.76
CA GLN A 230 12.69 -6.73 -30.44
C GLN A 230 12.11 -5.80 -31.50
N ILE A 231 11.16 -6.29 -32.31
CA ILE A 231 10.48 -5.48 -33.33
C ILE A 231 9.75 -4.28 -32.70
N LEU A 232 9.05 -4.49 -31.57
CA LEU A 232 8.36 -3.42 -30.87
C LEU A 232 9.35 -2.37 -30.37
N MET A 233 10.44 -2.79 -29.73
CA MET A 233 11.45 -1.88 -29.20
C MET A 233 12.17 -1.07 -30.30
N GLU A 234 12.42 -1.67 -31.46
CA GLU A 234 13.03 -0.98 -32.59
C GLU A 234 12.17 0.13 -33.21
N LYS A 235 10.84 0.06 -33.01
CA LYS A 235 9.92 1.13 -33.44
C LYS A 235 9.99 2.38 -32.55
N LEU A 236 10.57 2.26 -31.36
CA LEU A 236 10.73 3.37 -30.45
C LEU A 236 12.03 4.14 -30.76
N PRO A 237 12.09 5.46 -30.51
CA PRO A 237 13.33 6.20 -30.56
C PRO A 237 14.43 5.55 -29.71
N PRO A 238 15.72 5.61 -30.13
CA PRO A 238 16.82 4.98 -29.39
C PRO A 238 16.94 5.45 -27.93
N GLU A 239 16.58 6.72 -27.66
CA GLU A 239 16.61 7.35 -26.35
C GLU A 239 15.37 7.07 -25.50
N HIS A 240 14.37 6.36 -26.03
CA HIS A 240 13.15 6.04 -25.28
C HIS A 240 13.47 5.13 -24.10
N LYS A 241 13.02 5.54 -22.91
CA LYS A 241 13.38 4.84 -21.66
C LYS A 241 12.84 3.40 -21.57
N ALA A 242 11.74 3.08 -22.25
CA ALA A 242 11.26 1.70 -22.33
C ALA A 242 12.32 0.76 -22.92
N ARG A 243 13.06 1.19 -23.94
CA ARG A 243 14.18 0.40 -24.50
C ARG A 243 15.28 0.17 -23.46
N TRP A 244 15.59 1.18 -22.66
CA TRP A 244 16.65 1.08 -21.64
C TRP A 244 16.21 0.20 -20.47
N MET A 245 14.96 0.35 -20.01
CA MET A 245 14.40 -0.51 -18.95
C MET A 245 14.37 -1.98 -19.36
N ALA A 246 14.06 -2.25 -20.62
CA ALA A 246 14.05 -3.59 -21.18
C ALA A 246 15.44 -4.08 -21.63
N GLY A 247 16.50 -3.28 -21.47
CA GLY A 247 17.82 -3.53 -22.05
C GLY A 247 18.41 -4.88 -21.64
N ALA A 248 18.31 -5.28 -20.39
CA ALA A 248 18.78 -6.60 -19.96
C ALA A 248 18.09 -7.74 -20.71
N ALA A 249 16.75 -7.66 -20.84
CA ALA A 249 15.97 -8.64 -21.59
C ALA A 249 16.29 -8.59 -23.10
N LEU A 250 16.48 -7.41 -23.70
CA LEU A 250 16.80 -7.24 -25.11
C LEU A 250 18.15 -7.84 -25.51
N ASN A 251 19.11 -7.85 -24.59
CA ASN A 251 20.48 -8.31 -24.84
C ASN A 251 20.67 -9.80 -24.54
N THR A 252 19.59 -10.53 -24.23
CA THR A 252 19.64 -11.98 -23.99
C THR A 252 19.42 -12.78 -25.26
N GLY A 253 19.90 -14.03 -25.25
CA GLY A 253 19.54 -15.00 -26.30
C GLY A 253 18.03 -15.31 -26.29
N GLU A 254 17.51 -15.81 -27.39
CA GLU A 254 16.08 -16.09 -27.61
C GLU A 254 15.45 -16.94 -26.48
N GLN A 255 16.13 -18.00 -26.07
CA GLN A 255 15.64 -18.89 -25.01
C GLN A 255 15.57 -18.19 -23.65
N ALA A 256 16.57 -17.38 -23.30
CA ALA A 256 16.58 -16.61 -22.07
C ALA A 256 15.51 -15.51 -22.10
N MET A 257 15.26 -14.88 -23.24
CA MET A 257 14.18 -13.92 -23.44
C MET A 257 12.82 -14.57 -23.18
N LEU A 258 12.56 -15.75 -23.71
CA LEU A 258 11.31 -16.48 -23.47
C LEU A 258 11.13 -16.77 -21.96
N SER A 259 12.22 -17.11 -21.26
CA SER A 259 12.19 -17.32 -19.81
C SER A 259 11.85 -16.04 -19.05
N VAL A 260 12.38 -14.89 -19.44
CA VAL A 260 12.08 -13.57 -18.85
C VAL A 260 10.60 -13.22 -19.08
N LEU A 261 10.11 -13.36 -20.31
CA LEU A 261 8.70 -13.11 -20.64
C LEU A 261 7.76 -14.05 -19.86
N SER A 262 8.10 -15.32 -19.76
CA SER A 262 7.32 -16.30 -18.98
C SER A 262 7.31 -15.97 -17.49
N THR A 263 8.41 -15.47 -16.95
CA THR A 263 8.48 -15.02 -15.56
C THR A 263 7.54 -13.85 -15.32
N ALA A 264 7.55 -12.85 -16.19
CA ALA A 264 6.62 -11.71 -16.10
C ALA A 264 5.16 -12.17 -16.23
N MET A 265 4.86 -13.06 -17.19
CA MET A 265 3.52 -13.61 -17.38
C MET A 265 3.02 -14.36 -16.14
N SER A 266 3.86 -15.18 -15.53
CA SER A 266 3.48 -15.95 -14.34
C SER A 266 3.05 -15.05 -13.18
N ARG A 267 3.69 -13.89 -13.03
CA ARG A 267 3.32 -12.89 -12.02
C ARG A 267 2.00 -12.18 -12.35
N LEU A 268 1.72 -11.99 -13.62
CA LEU A 268 0.50 -11.31 -14.07
C LEU A 268 -0.73 -12.24 -14.10
N ASN A 269 -0.55 -13.56 -14.11
CA ASN A 269 -1.67 -14.51 -14.14
C ASN A 269 -2.64 -14.34 -12.97
N ALA A 270 -2.16 -13.93 -11.81
CA ALA A 270 -3.00 -13.70 -10.64
C ALA A 270 -4.05 -12.58 -10.84
N PHE A 271 -3.83 -11.67 -11.80
CA PHE A 271 -4.75 -10.58 -12.12
C PHE A 271 -5.82 -10.96 -13.15
N ILE A 272 -5.69 -12.12 -13.80
CA ILE A 272 -6.61 -12.58 -14.85
C ILE A 272 -7.76 -13.33 -14.22
N ASP A 273 -8.67 -12.55 -13.69
CA ASP A 273 -9.90 -13.00 -13.04
C ASP A 273 -10.99 -11.98 -13.37
N THR A 274 -12.12 -12.45 -13.89
CA THR A 274 -13.20 -11.58 -14.39
C THR A 274 -13.74 -10.64 -13.29
N GLU A 275 -13.80 -11.08 -12.05
CA GLU A 275 -14.26 -10.22 -10.94
C GLU A 275 -13.20 -9.19 -10.55
N LEU A 276 -11.92 -9.59 -10.47
CA LEU A 276 -10.82 -8.69 -10.17
C LEU A 276 -10.59 -7.65 -11.28
N GLU A 277 -10.84 -7.99 -12.54
CA GLU A 277 -10.80 -7.05 -13.66
C GLU A 277 -11.76 -5.88 -13.46
N GLN A 278 -12.93 -6.10 -12.84
CA GLN A 278 -13.89 -5.04 -12.52
C GLN A 278 -13.32 -4.01 -11.52
N LEU A 279 -12.35 -4.40 -10.72
CA LEU A 279 -11.67 -3.52 -9.78
C LEU A 279 -10.41 -2.90 -10.41
N LEU A 280 -9.62 -3.69 -11.14
CA LEU A 280 -8.28 -3.33 -11.59
C LEU A 280 -8.26 -2.52 -12.92
N CYS A 281 -9.33 -2.60 -13.72
CA CYS A 281 -9.38 -1.98 -15.04
C CYS A 281 -10.09 -0.62 -15.06
N PHE A 282 -10.57 -0.14 -13.93
CA PHE A 282 -11.23 1.16 -13.82
C PHE A 282 -10.33 2.18 -13.13
N ASP A 283 -10.66 3.46 -13.30
CA ASP A 283 -9.89 4.54 -12.69
C ASP A 283 -9.77 4.36 -11.17
N SER A 284 -8.58 4.59 -10.66
CA SER A 284 -8.35 4.54 -9.22
C SER A 284 -9.13 5.64 -8.52
N ALA A 285 -9.90 5.24 -7.52
CA ALA A 285 -10.49 6.17 -6.58
C ALA A 285 -9.46 6.78 -5.62
N VAL A 286 -8.28 6.14 -5.48
CA VAL A 286 -7.18 6.60 -4.62
C VAL A 286 -5.83 6.34 -5.27
N ASP A 287 -4.93 7.27 -5.09
CA ASP A 287 -3.49 7.14 -5.32
C ASP A 287 -2.73 7.86 -4.20
N ALA A 288 -1.41 7.71 -4.13
CA ALA A 288 -0.61 8.27 -3.06
C ALA A 288 -0.68 9.80 -2.98
N GLU A 289 -0.76 10.49 -4.11
CA GLU A 289 -0.83 11.94 -4.13
C GLU A 289 -2.17 12.45 -3.60
N ARG A 290 -3.28 11.82 -3.98
CA ARG A 290 -4.61 12.11 -3.41
C ARG A 290 -4.69 11.77 -1.94
N PHE A 291 -4.14 10.62 -1.55
CA PHE A 291 -4.12 10.15 -0.16
C PHE A 291 -3.46 11.14 0.80
N THR A 292 -2.44 11.86 0.34
CA THR A 292 -1.73 12.86 1.15
C THR A 292 -2.28 14.28 1.04
N SER A 293 -2.92 14.63 -0.09
CA SER A 293 -3.43 15.98 -0.35
C SER A 293 -4.87 16.19 0.12
N GLN A 294 -5.62 15.11 0.29
CA GLN A 294 -7.02 15.11 0.73
C GLN A 294 -7.19 14.17 1.90
N LYS A 295 -8.08 14.50 2.84
CA LYS A 295 -8.47 13.57 3.91
C LYS A 295 -9.12 12.35 3.29
N THR A 296 -8.42 11.22 3.28
CA THR A 296 -8.84 9.98 2.63
C THR A 296 -8.91 8.85 3.63
N ALA A 297 -10.01 8.12 3.61
CA ALA A 297 -10.18 6.86 4.34
C ALA A 297 -10.34 5.72 3.33
N LEU A 298 -9.30 4.91 3.19
CA LEU A 298 -9.28 3.75 2.33
C LEU A 298 -9.56 2.49 3.15
N PHE A 299 -10.70 1.86 2.92
CA PHE A 299 -11.05 0.58 3.53
C PHE A 299 -10.84 -0.55 2.53
N ILE A 300 -10.09 -1.58 2.93
CA ILE A 300 -9.89 -2.80 2.14
C ILE A 300 -10.60 -3.93 2.86
N VAL A 301 -11.73 -4.37 2.31
CA VAL A 301 -12.54 -5.44 2.87
C VAL A 301 -12.12 -6.76 2.26
N MET A 302 -11.75 -7.71 3.10
CA MET A 302 -11.25 -9.03 2.73
C MET A 302 -12.33 -10.10 2.97
N PRO A 303 -12.47 -11.11 2.08
CA PRO A 303 -13.34 -12.23 2.35
C PRO A 303 -12.77 -13.12 3.46
N GLU A 304 -13.61 -13.57 4.40
CA GLU A 304 -13.16 -14.46 5.49
C GLU A 304 -12.83 -15.86 5.00
N GLU A 305 -13.58 -16.37 4.02
CA GLU A 305 -13.54 -17.77 3.59
C GLU A 305 -12.73 -18.01 2.32
N ASP A 306 -12.47 -16.97 1.52
CA ASP A 306 -11.74 -17.08 0.26
C ASP A 306 -10.44 -16.24 0.29
N PRO A 307 -9.29 -16.86 0.59
CA PRO A 307 -8.03 -16.14 0.63
C PRO A 307 -7.41 -15.88 -0.75
N THR A 308 -8.04 -16.29 -1.84
CA THR A 308 -7.45 -16.17 -3.20
C THR A 308 -7.15 -14.74 -3.61
N ALA A 309 -7.99 -13.78 -3.19
CA ALA A 309 -7.78 -12.36 -3.48
C ALA A 309 -6.89 -11.63 -2.45
N TYR A 310 -6.41 -12.30 -1.40
CA TYR A 310 -5.62 -11.66 -0.34
C TYR A 310 -4.29 -11.11 -0.84
N PHE A 311 -3.73 -11.68 -1.93
CA PHE A 311 -2.50 -11.14 -2.53
C PHE A 311 -2.65 -9.68 -2.95
N LEU A 312 -3.87 -9.24 -3.34
CA LEU A 312 -4.14 -7.85 -3.69
C LEU A 312 -4.01 -6.92 -2.49
N VAL A 313 -4.38 -7.35 -1.28
CA VAL A 313 -4.21 -6.54 -0.07
C VAL A 313 -2.74 -6.18 0.13
N SER A 314 -1.87 -7.19 0.11
CA SER A 314 -0.42 -7.01 0.23
C SER A 314 0.13 -6.11 -0.88
N LEU A 315 -0.33 -6.33 -2.10
CA LEU A 315 0.11 -5.57 -3.27
C LEU A 315 -0.33 -4.10 -3.22
N ILE A 316 -1.56 -3.82 -2.82
CA ILE A 316 -2.08 -2.46 -2.65
C ILE A 316 -1.29 -1.72 -1.57
N ILE A 317 -1.06 -2.36 -0.42
CA ILE A 317 -0.29 -1.78 0.68
C ILE A 317 1.14 -1.47 0.23
N GLN A 318 1.80 -2.40 -0.45
CA GLN A 318 3.16 -2.19 -0.95
C GLN A 318 3.24 -1.07 -1.98
N GLN A 319 2.35 -1.05 -2.94
CA GLN A 319 2.36 -0.04 -3.98
C GLN A 319 2.09 1.34 -3.38
N LEU A 320 1.06 1.48 -2.57
CA LEU A 320 0.73 2.74 -1.92
C LEU A 320 1.89 3.23 -1.04
N TYR A 321 2.51 2.34 -0.26
CA TYR A 321 3.68 2.67 0.54
C TYR A 321 4.83 3.22 -0.32
N ARG A 322 5.21 2.53 -1.39
CA ARG A 322 6.32 2.96 -2.27
C ARG A 322 6.03 4.28 -2.96
N GLU A 323 4.80 4.48 -3.39
CA GLU A 323 4.35 5.75 -3.95
C GLU A 323 4.38 6.87 -2.91
N LEU A 324 3.93 6.62 -1.68
CA LEU A 324 4.00 7.58 -0.57
C LEU A 324 5.43 7.98 -0.25
N MET A 325 6.38 7.03 -0.25
CA MET A 325 7.80 7.35 -0.04
C MET A 325 8.33 8.28 -1.15
N THR A 326 7.89 8.09 -2.38
CA THR A 326 8.21 9.00 -3.50
C THR A 326 7.64 10.40 -3.26
N VAL A 327 6.41 10.51 -2.80
CA VAL A 327 5.79 11.80 -2.43
C VAL A 327 6.57 12.46 -1.29
N ALA A 328 6.98 11.70 -0.27
CA ALA A 328 7.78 12.22 0.84
C ALA A 328 9.12 12.77 0.36
N ASP A 329 9.82 12.05 -0.53
CA ASP A 329 11.10 12.49 -1.08
C ASP A 329 10.97 13.83 -1.83
N GLU A 330 9.88 14.04 -2.54
CA GLU A 330 9.59 15.30 -3.24
C GLU A 330 9.27 16.46 -2.30
N HIS A 331 8.90 16.17 -1.06
CA HIS A 331 8.54 17.14 -0.01
C HIS A 331 9.61 17.23 1.10
N GLY A 332 10.87 17.06 0.75
CA GLY A 332 11.99 17.20 1.69
C GLY A 332 12.12 16.08 2.71
N GLY A 333 11.61 14.90 2.37
CA GLY A 333 11.72 13.67 3.18
C GLY A 333 10.56 13.41 4.13
N LYS A 334 9.50 14.24 4.12
CA LYS A 334 8.26 14.01 4.89
C LYS A 334 7.03 14.15 4.01
N LEU A 335 6.00 13.38 4.30
CA LEU A 335 4.69 13.52 3.66
C LEU A 335 4.06 14.90 3.98
N PRO A 336 3.31 15.50 3.05
CA PRO A 336 2.60 16.76 3.26
C PRO A 336 1.63 16.72 4.44
N GLY A 337 1.02 15.55 4.70
CA GLY A 337 0.13 15.28 5.83
C GLY A 337 0.44 13.92 6.42
N ARG A 338 0.24 13.78 7.74
CA ARG A 338 0.37 12.48 8.40
C ARG A 338 -0.62 11.47 7.85
N CYS A 339 -0.16 10.23 7.69
CA CYS A 339 -0.97 9.10 7.26
C CYS A 339 -0.79 7.93 8.25
N VAL A 340 -1.77 7.06 8.31
CA VAL A 340 -1.72 5.84 9.13
C VAL A 340 -2.24 4.63 8.35
N PHE A 341 -1.57 3.50 8.49
CA PHE A 341 -2.04 2.20 8.04
C PHE A 341 -2.44 1.37 9.25
N TYR A 342 -3.73 1.16 9.42
CA TYR A 342 -4.27 0.20 10.39
C TYR A 342 -4.35 -1.16 9.72
N CYS A 343 -3.34 -1.99 9.95
CA CYS A 343 -3.25 -3.35 9.39
C CYS A 343 -3.84 -4.36 10.37
N ASP A 344 -5.17 -4.45 10.40
CA ASP A 344 -5.85 -5.48 11.20
C ASP A 344 -5.62 -6.86 10.58
N GLU A 345 -5.48 -7.87 11.42
CA GLU A 345 -5.16 -9.25 11.03
C GLU A 345 -3.87 -9.37 10.18
N LEU A 346 -2.85 -8.57 10.48
CA LEU A 346 -1.58 -8.58 9.73
C LEU A 346 -0.95 -9.97 9.68
N GLY A 347 -1.18 -10.80 10.69
CA GLY A 347 -0.67 -12.18 10.74
C GLY A 347 -1.35 -13.14 9.75
N THR A 348 -2.52 -12.80 9.21
CA THR A 348 -3.28 -13.62 8.24
C THR A 348 -3.22 -13.08 6.82
N ILE A 349 -2.91 -11.79 6.64
CA ILE A 349 -2.65 -11.20 5.34
C ILE A 349 -1.39 -11.86 4.75
N PRO A 350 -1.38 -12.25 3.45
CA PRO A 350 -0.18 -12.75 2.80
C PRO A 350 1.00 -11.83 3.02
N LYS A 351 2.19 -12.39 3.08
CA LYS A 351 3.41 -11.65 3.33
C LYS A 351 3.48 -10.38 2.47
N ILE A 352 3.64 -9.25 3.14
CA ILE A 352 3.94 -7.97 2.49
C ILE A 352 5.45 -7.90 2.32
N GLU A 353 5.93 -8.05 1.08
CA GLU A 353 7.36 -8.02 0.82
C GLU A 353 7.96 -6.66 1.16
N GLY A 354 9.08 -6.69 1.89
CA GLY A 354 9.75 -5.48 2.35
C GLY A 354 9.08 -4.76 3.52
N ILE A 355 8.19 -5.44 4.27
CA ILE A 355 7.51 -4.86 5.44
C ILE A 355 8.50 -4.38 6.49
N GLU A 356 9.62 -5.06 6.66
CA GLU A 356 10.69 -4.67 7.57
C GLU A 356 11.24 -3.29 7.23
N MET A 357 11.41 -3.02 5.93
CA MET A 357 11.81 -1.70 5.44
C MET A 357 10.72 -0.66 5.65
N MET A 358 9.44 -1.04 5.47
CA MET A 358 8.32 -0.15 5.76
C MET A 358 8.33 0.30 7.22
N PHE A 359 8.44 -0.62 8.17
CA PHE A 359 8.53 -0.28 9.59
C PHE A 359 9.78 0.53 9.95
N SER A 360 10.89 0.28 9.29
CA SER A 360 12.14 1.03 9.55
C SER A 360 12.10 2.45 9.01
N ALA A 361 11.53 2.67 7.83
CA ALA A 361 11.62 3.94 7.09
C ALA A 361 10.39 4.83 7.20
N ALA A 362 9.18 4.28 7.30
CA ALA A 362 7.93 5.02 7.17
C ALA A 362 7.71 6.06 8.28
N ARG A 363 8.13 5.76 9.49
CA ARG A 363 7.93 6.61 10.68
C ARG A 363 8.49 8.01 10.48
N SER A 364 9.75 8.12 10.08
CA SER A 364 10.41 9.42 9.86
C SER A 364 9.80 10.22 8.71
N ARG A 365 9.07 9.54 7.82
CA ARG A 365 8.40 10.13 6.66
C ARG A 365 6.97 10.61 6.95
N GLY A 366 6.45 10.38 8.15
CA GLY A 366 5.11 10.77 8.57
C GLY A 366 4.03 9.71 8.28
N LEU A 367 4.41 8.46 8.01
CA LEU A 367 3.51 7.33 7.91
C LEU A 367 3.63 6.45 9.14
N MET A 368 2.56 6.37 9.92
CA MET A 368 2.44 5.47 11.06
C MET A 368 1.86 4.13 10.59
N ILE A 369 2.40 3.03 11.12
CA ILE A 369 1.88 1.68 10.86
C ILE A 369 1.43 1.10 12.20
N VAL A 370 0.19 0.65 12.23
CA VAL A 370 -0.42 -0.03 13.36
C VAL A 370 -0.67 -1.48 12.95
N ALA A 371 0.14 -2.38 13.45
CA ALA A 371 0.00 -3.80 13.22
C ALA A 371 -0.88 -4.41 14.32
N ILE A 372 -2.00 -5.03 13.95
CA ILE A 372 -2.91 -5.70 14.86
C ILE A 372 -2.84 -7.20 14.58
N VAL A 373 -2.46 -7.98 15.60
CA VAL A 373 -2.28 -9.43 15.50
C VAL A 373 -2.92 -10.16 16.67
N GLN A 374 -3.25 -11.42 16.48
CA GLN A 374 -3.76 -12.26 17.56
C GLN A 374 -2.64 -12.78 18.47
N GLY A 375 -1.45 -12.95 17.93
CA GLY A 375 -0.28 -13.39 18.65
C GLY A 375 1.01 -13.25 17.85
N LEU A 376 2.15 -13.22 18.53
CA LEU A 376 3.46 -13.08 17.89
C LEU A 376 3.83 -14.26 16.97
N ILE A 377 3.32 -15.45 17.28
CA ILE A 377 3.54 -16.65 16.44
C ILE A 377 3.04 -16.45 15.01
N GLN A 378 1.94 -15.69 14.83
CA GLN A 378 1.45 -15.39 13.49
C GLN A 378 2.42 -14.52 12.69
N LEU A 379 3.04 -13.53 13.32
CA LEU A 379 4.09 -12.73 12.68
C LEU A 379 5.31 -13.58 12.32
N GLU A 380 5.76 -14.42 13.24
CA GLU A 380 6.91 -15.32 13.02
C GLU A 380 6.64 -16.32 11.88
N ARG A 381 5.41 -16.84 11.78
CA ARG A 381 5.01 -17.72 10.68
C ARG A 381 5.10 -17.02 9.33
N ASN A 382 4.67 -15.77 9.26
CA ASN A 382 4.57 -15.02 8.02
C ASN A 382 5.89 -14.36 7.61
N TYR A 383 6.67 -13.84 8.58
CA TYR A 383 7.87 -13.05 8.34
C TYR A 383 9.16 -13.69 8.83
N GLY A 384 9.10 -14.89 9.40
CA GLY A 384 10.22 -15.52 10.07
C GLY A 384 10.52 -14.85 11.42
N LYS A 385 11.39 -15.48 12.23
CA LYS A 385 11.75 -14.95 13.55
C LYS A 385 12.45 -13.59 13.44
N GLU A 386 13.33 -13.44 12.47
CA GLU A 386 14.11 -12.24 12.24
C GLU A 386 13.23 -11.08 11.77
N GLY A 387 12.37 -11.32 10.78
CA GLY A 387 11.42 -10.31 10.29
C GLY A 387 10.41 -9.87 11.35
N ALA A 388 9.87 -10.82 12.13
CA ALA A 388 8.99 -10.51 13.25
C ALA A 388 9.69 -9.67 14.33
N GLN A 389 10.97 -9.96 14.61
CA GLN A 389 11.76 -9.17 15.56
C GLN A 389 11.99 -7.74 15.05
N ILE A 390 12.32 -7.57 13.77
CA ILE A 390 12.48 -6.23 13.16
C ILE A 390 11.20 -5.41 13.28
N ILE A 391 10.04 -6.03 12.99
CA ILE A 391 8.74 -5.36 13.16
C ILE A 391 8.55 -4.89 14.60
N ARG A 392 8.79 -5.77 15.57
CA ARG A 392 8.65 -5.45 16.99
C ARG A 392 9.58 -4.33 17.44
N ASP A 393 10.85 -4.39 17.04
CA ASP A 393 11.88 -3.41 17.44
C ASP A 393 11.61 -2.01 16.86
N ASN A 394 10.88 -1.92 15.76
CA ASN A 394 10.46 -0.66 15.15
C ASN A 394 9.11 -0.13 15.66
N CYS A 395 8.42 -0.87 16.52
CA CYS A 395 7.20 -0.40 17.19
C CYS A 395 7.56 0.21 18.54
N GLN A 396 7.44 1.53 18.66
CA GLN A 396 7.67 2.27 19.91
C GLN A 396 6.58 1.97 20.95
N LEU A 397 5.41 1.57 20.44
CA LEU A 397 4.26 1.19 21.25
C LEU A 397 3.96 -0.28 21.06
N THR A 398 3.78 -1.01 22.15
CA THR A 398 3.24 -2.36 22.15
C THR A 398 2.09 -2.41 23.14
N ILE A 399 0.92 -2.79 22.66
CA ILE A 399 -0.31 -2.85 23.46
C ILE A 399 -0.77 -4.31 23.53
N PHE A 400 -0.99 -4.79 24.72
CA PHE A 400 -1.53 -6.12 24.97
C PHE A 400 -2.99 -5.99 25.39
N GLY A 401 -3.89 -6.57 24.57
CA GLY A 401 -5.29 -6.79 24.92
C GLY A 401 -5.42 -8.18 25.55
N GLY A 402 -5.55 -8.24 26.84
CA GLY A 402 -5.64 -9.47 27.62
C GLY A 402 -7.00 -9.77 28.12
#